data_d421464acacd20b6349ccf47185d16fb
#
_entry.id   d421464acacd20b6349ccf47185d16fb
#
_cell.length_a   1.000
_cell.length_b   1.000
_cell.length_c   1.000
_cell.angle_alpha   90.00
_cell.angle_beta   90.00
_cell.angle_gamma   90.00
#
_symmetry.space_group_name_H-M   'P 1'
#
loop_
_entity.id
_entity.type
_entity.pdbx_description
1 polymer ?
#
loop_
_entity_poly.entity_id
_entity_poly.type
_entity_poly.pdbx_seq_one_letter_code
_entity_poly.pdbx_strand_id
1 'polypeptide(L)'
;GGGQAQEVLESAINYSVANGSVTIAASGNINNNMDFYPASYDQCIAVGAMSPCCERKQGVNSCDAEPGWGSTYGDQIDFVAPGVRIFATAKRAGYWTDFNGTSSACPHVAGIAGLMLSKNPYLNPETIRELLRQGADDIGDLGYDIETGYGKVNAYESILLVPSPVSGDINLDGTVNISDVVILVDEILFGSYITTGDINADGINNISDIMLLIQIILI
;
A
#
# COMPACT_ATOMS: atom_id res chain seq x y z
N GLY A 1 -15.44 3.49 7.74
CA GLY A 1 -14.80 4.38 8.70
C GLY A 1 -15.71 5.56 8.96
N GLY A 2 -15.28 6.44 9.79
CA GLY A 2 -16.03 7.65 10.10
C GLY A 2 -16.38 7.70 11.57
N GLY A 3 -15.43 8.04 12.38
CA GLY A 3 -15.61 8.22 13.80
C GLY A 3 -14.54 9.14 14.37
N GLN A 4 -14.62 9.35 15.67
CA GLN A 4 -13.57 10.00 16.43
C GLN A 4 -12.41 9.04 16.68
N ALA A 5 -11.24 9.58 17.00
CA ALA A 5 -10.09 8.78 17.40
C ALA A 5 -10.45 7.84 18.57
N GLN A 6 -9.95 6.62 18.50
CA GLN A 6 -10.14 5.59 19.53
C GLN A 6 -8.80 4.89 19.76
N GLU A 7 -8.26 4.98 20.95
CA GLU A 7 -6.95 4.38 21.32
C GLU A 7 -6.89 2.87 21.03
N VAL A 8 -8.00 2.16 21.27
CA VAL A 8 -8.07 0.71 21.02
C VAL A 8 -7.93 0.41 19.52
N LEU A 9 -8.56 1.22 18.67
CA LEU A 9 -8.48 1.04 17.21
C LEU A 9 -7.07 1.38 16.70
N GLU A 10 -6.50 2.47 17.18
CA GLU A 10 -5.14 2.89 16.85
C GLU A 10 -4.12 1.82 17.28
N SER A 11 -4.23 1.31 18.49
CA SER A 11 -3.36 0.22 18.98
C SER A 11 -3.47 -1.04 18.12
N ALA A 12 -4.67 -1.40 17.68
CA ALA A 12 -4.88 -2.55 16.80
C ALA A 12 -4.26 -2.35 15.41
N ILE A 13 -4.35 -1.13 14.86
CA ILE A 13 -3.72 -0.78 13.59
C ILE A 13 -2.20 -0.81 13.72
N ASN A 14 -1.65 -0.19 14.76
CA ASN A 14 -0.22 -0.20 15.03
C ASN A 14 0.33 -1.63 15.15
N TYR A 15 -0.39 -2.49 15.87
CA TYR A 15 -0.05 -3.92 15.97
C TYR A 15 -0.08 -4.61 14.61
N SER A 16 -1.12 -4.38 13.81
CA SER A 16 -1.25 -4.97 12.47
C SER A 16 -0.12 -4.55 11.54
N VAL A 17 0.21 -3.25 11.52
CA VAL A 17 1.29 -2.71 10.68
C VAL A 17 2.66 -3.23 11.15
N ALA A 18 2.90 -3.29 12.45
CA ALA A 18 4.13 -3.84 13.02
C ALA A 18 4.32 -5.34 12.69
N ASN A 19 3.23 -6.05 12.34
CA ASN A 19 3.24 -7.44 11.87
C ASN A 19 3.13 -7.56 10.34
N GLY A 20 3.49 -6.51 9.59
CA GLY A 20 3.62 -6.55 8.14
C GLY A 20 2.35 -6.26 7.33
N SER A 21 1.23 -5.92 7.96
CA SER A 21 -0.01 -5.61 7.24
C SER A 21 -0.04 -4.15 6.78
N VAL A 22 -0.35 -3.93 5.51
CA VAL A 22 -0.58 -2.58 4.96
C VAL A 22 -2.02 -2.16 5.27
N THR A 23 -2.19 -1.12 6.07
CA THR A 23 -3.51 -0.59 6.42
C THR A 23 -3.83 0.62 5.53
N ILE A 24 -4.92 0.53 4.76
CA ILE A 24 -5.35 1.56 3.82
C ILE A 24 -6.79 1.94 4.16
N ALA A 25 -7.07 3.23 4.23
CA ALA A 25 -8.37 3.72 4.66
C ALA A 25 -8.91 4.85 3.78
N ALA A 26 -10.22 4.85 3.57
CA ALA A 26 -10.94 5.91 2.88
C ALA A 26 -11.04 7.17 3.76
N SER A 27 -10.72 8.34 3.20
CA SER A 27 -10.64 9.61 3.94
C SER A 27 -11.98 10.20 4.37
N GLY A 28 -13.10 9.76 3.75
CA GLY A 28 -14.44 10.29 4.02
C GLY A 28 -14.99 11.16 2.89
N ASN A 29 -16.33 11.41 2.94
CA ASN A 29 -17.08 12.01 1.83
C ASN A 29 -17.80 13.32 2.21
N ILE A 30 -17.25 14.07 3.15
CA ILE A 30 -17.92 15.25 3.74
C ILE A 30 -17.35 16.59 3.28
N ASN A 31 -16.41 16.57 2.32
CA ASN A 31 -15.85 17.76 1.67
C ASN A 31 -15.33 18.82 2.66
N ASN A 32 -14.61 18.38 3.66
CA ASN A 32 -13.98 19.24 4.67
C ASN A 32 -12.58 18.70 5.02
N ASN A 33 -11.83 19.44 5.86
CA ASN A 33 -10.49 19.09 6.33
C ASN A 33 -10.46 18.53 7.76
N MET A 34 -11.54 17.92 8.20
CA MET A 34 -11.57 17.30 9.53
C MET A 34 -10.99 15.89 9.49
N ASP A 35 -10.38 15.51 10.61
CA ASP A 35 -9.91 14.14 10.81
C ASP A 35 -11.05 13.12 10.66
N PHE A 36 -10.75 12.04 9.96
CA PHE A 36 -11.69 10.98 9.67
C PHE A 36 -11.04 9.61 9.93
N TYR A 37 -11.31 9.05 11.09
CA TYR A 37 -10.68 7.81 11.51
C TYR A 37 -11.34 6.58 10.89
N PRO A 38 -10.53 5.55 10.52
CA PRO A 38 -9.11 5.37 10.83
C PRO A 38 -8.11 6.05 9.87
N ALA A 39 -8.56 6.74 8.82
CA ALA A 39 -7.67 7.32 7.81
C ALA A 39 -6.66 8.33 8.40
N SER A 40 -7.05 9.05 9.46
CA SER A 40 -6.19 10.03 10.14
C SER A 40 -5.22 9.44 11.17
N TYR A 41 -5.06 8.12 11.25
CA TYR A 41 -3.96 7.53 12.03
C TYR A 41 -2.71 7.43 11.17
N ASP A 42 -1.55 7.78 11.72
CA ASP A 42 -0.26 7.82 11.03
C ASP A 42 0.11 6.51 10.31
N GLN A 43 -0.30 5.38 10.87
CA GLN A 43 -0.03 4.06 10.32
C GLN A 43 -0.99 3.67 9.17
N CYS A 44 -2.03 4.45 8.92
CA CYS A 44 -2.93 4.23 7.78
C CYS A 44 -2.44 5.00 6.55
N ILE A 45 -2.57 4.40 5.39
CA ILE A 45 -2.50 5.10 4.11
C ILE A 45 -3.89 5.68 3.83
N ALA A 46 -4.02 6.99 3.89
CA ALA A 46 -5.29 7.70 3.71
C ALA A 46 -5.56 7.99 2.23
N VAL A 47 -6.72 7.57 1.74
CA VAL A 47 -7.06 7.68 0.32
C VAL A 47 -8.27 8.57 0.11
N GLY A 48 -8.06 9.69 -0.58
CA GLY A 48 -9.08 10.58 -1.08
C GLY A 48 -9.64 10.13 -2.44
N ALA A 49 -10.77 10.69 -2.82
CA ALA A 49 -11.40 10.44 -4.13
C ALA A 49 -11.05 11.55 -5.11
N MET A 50 -10.58 11.18 -6.30
CA MET A 50 -10.47 12.09 -7.43
C MET A 50 -11.64 11.94 -8.40
N SER A 51 -11.96 13.04 -9.09
CA SER A 51 -12.90 13.11 -10.19
C SER A 51 -12.26 12.66 -11.51
N PRO A 52 -13.06 12.40 -12.57
CA PRO A 52 -12.52 12.09 -13.89
C PRO A 52 -11.66 13.19 -14.51
N CYS A 53 -11.67 14.40 -13.94
CA CYS A 53 -10.89 15.55 -14.43
C CYS A 53 -9.53 15.70 -13.75
N CYS A 54 -9.06 14.66 -13.06
CA CYS A 54 -7.76 14.66 -12.38
C CYS A 54 -7.63 15.76 -11.29
N GLU A 55 -8.68 15.98 -10.55
CA GLU A 55 -8.73 16.87 -9.38
C GLU A 55 -9.38 16.15 -8.21
N ARG A 56 -9.17 16.61 -6.97
CA ARG A 56 -9.93 16.09 -5.83
C ARG A 56 -11.43 16.21 -6.11
N LYS A 57 -12.21 15.17 -5.80
CA LYS A 57 -13.66 15.23 -5.90
C LYS A 57 -14.21 16.29 -4.96
N GLN A 58 -14.82 17.32 -5.53
CA GLN A 58 -15.46 18.42 -4.82
C GLN A 58 -16.99 18.30 -4.86
N GLY A 59 -17.66 18.88 -3.86
CA GLY A 59 -19.12 18.75 -3.73
C GLY A 59 -19.93 19.62 -4.67
N VAL A 60 -19.40 20.80 -5.00
CA VAL A 60 -20.05 21.80 -5.84
C VAL A 60 -19.07 22.27 -6.91
N ASN A 61 -19.55 22.53 -8.09
CA ASN A 61 -18.72 22.91 -9.26
C ASN A 61 -17.71 21.84 -9.70
N SER A 62 -17.93 20.58 -9.32
CA SER A 62 -17.11 19.49 -9.82
C SER A 62 -17.38 19.26 -11.31
N CYS A 63 -16.32 19.00 -12.07
CA CYS A 63 -16.39 18.71 -13.51
C CYS A 63 -17.18 17.43 -13.85
N ASP A 64 -17.39 16.56 -12.87
CA ASP A 64 -18.06 15.26 -13.03
C ASP A 64 -19.60 15.35 -13.00
N ALA A 65 -20.15 16.53 -12.75
CA ALA A 65 -21.59 16.77 -12.59
C ALA A 65 -22.27 15.89 -11.52
N GLU A 66 -21.51 15.43 -10.52
CA GLU A 66 -21.98 14.67 -9.36
C GLU A 66 -22.02 15.58 -8.12
N PRO A 67 -23.07 16.39 -7.91
CA PRO A 67 -23.18 17.26 -6.76
C PRO A 67 -23.49 16.46 -5.49
N GLY A 68 -23.30 17.12 -4.35
CA GLY A 68 -23.84 16.63 -3.07
C GLY A 68 -22.85 15.86 -2.21
N TRP A 69 -21.65 15.55 -2.70
CA TRP A 69 -20.58 14.97 -1.89
C TRP A 69 -19.20 15.40 -2.41
N GLY A 70 -18.20 15.38 -1.54
CA GLY A 70 -16.83 15.64 -1.91
C GLY A 70 -15.88 14.86 -1.00
N SER A 71 -14.70 14.56 -1.51
CA SER A 71 -13.65 13.90 -0.74
C SER A 71 -13.24 14.77 0.44
N THR A 72 -13.10 14.17 1.62
CA THR A 72 -12.41 14.80 2.74
C THR A 72 -10.95 15.05 2.34
N TYR A 73 -10.38 16.16 2.79
CA TYR A 73 -9.03 16.61 2.49
C TYR A 73 -8.31 17.05 3.77
N GLY A 74 -7.05 17.38 3.71
CA GLY A 74 -6.25 17.81 4.87
C GLY A 74 -4.90 17.10 4.93
N ASP A 75 -4.12 17.41 5.97
CA ASP A 75 -2.75 16.91 6.17
C ASP A 75 -2.65 15.37 6.29
N GLN A 76 -3.78 14.70 6.54
CA GLN A 76 -3.85 13.26 6.66
C GLN A 76 -3.88 12.52 5.32
N ILE A 77 -4.09 13.21 4.19
CA ILE A 77 -4.25 12.54 2.88
C ILE A 77 -2.89 12.13 2.33
N ASP A 78 -2.71 10.83 2.07
CA ASP A 78 -1.53 10.35 1.36
C ASP A 78 -1.72 10.42 -0.17
N PHE A 79 -2.86 9.93 -0.67
CA PHE A 79 -3.09 9.81 -2.11
C PHE A 79 -4.55 10.07 -2.48
N VAL A 80 -4.77 10.33 -3.75
CA VAL A 80 -6.10 10.23 -4.35
C VAL A 80 -6.13 9.12 -5.41
N ALA A 81 -7.32 8.53 -5.56
CA ALA A 81 -7.59 7.50 -6.57
C ALA A 81 -8.99 7.71 -7.18
N PRO A 82 -9.30 7.11 -8.33
CA PRO A 82 -10.61 7.23 -8.95
C PRO A 82 -11.74 6.86 -7.98
N GLY A 83 -12.65 7.81 -7.73
CA GLY A 83 -13.72 7.67 -6.74
C GLY A 83 -15.12 8.03 -7.26
N VAL A 84 -15.27 8.34 -8.56
CA VAL A 84 -16.51 8.77 -9.17
C VAL A 84 -16.91 7.84 -10.29
N ARG A 85 -18.15 7.33 -10.25
CA ARG A 85 -18.73 6.42 -11.25
C ARG A 85 -17.89 5.19 -11.52
N ILE A 86 -17.43 4.56 -10.43
CA ILE A 86 -16.60 3.35 -10.53
C ILE A 86 -17.49 2.16 -10.85
N PHE A 87 -17.09 1.42 -11.88
CA PHE A 87 -17.71 0.15 -12.23
C PHE A 87 -17.18 -0.93 -11.29
N ALA A 88 -18.04 -1.54 -10.51
CA ALA A 88 -17.66 -2.52 -9.50
C ALA A 88 -18.60 -3.71 -9.47
N THR A 89 -18.13 -4.84 -8.94
CA THR A 89 -18.97 -6.01 -8.69
C THR A 89 -20.01 -5.72 -7.61
N ALA A 90 -21.23 -6.21 -7.81
CA ALA A 90 -22.33 -6.06 -6.88
C ALA A 90 -22.71 -7.40 -6.23
N LYS A 91 -23.45 -7.33 -5.13
CA LYS A 91 -24.01 -8.52 -4.46
C LYS A 91 -24.96 -9.26 -5.41
N ARG A 92 -24.91 -10.58 -5.44
CA ARG A 92 -25.82 -11.47 -6.20
C ARG A 92 -25.68 -11.36 -7.73
N ALA A 93 -24.46 -11.53 -8.25
CA ALA A 93 -24.16 -11.63 -9.68
C ALA A 93 -24.61 -10.42 -10.51
N GLY A 94 -24.31 -9.22 -10.05
CA GLY A 94 -24.53 -7.96 -10.77
C GLY A 94 -23.31 -7.08 -10.75
N TYR A 95 -23.48 -5.88 -11.31
CA TYR A 95 -22.48 -4.83 -11.30
C TYR A 95 -23.10 -3.51 -10.82
N TRP A 96 -22.31 -2.75 -10.10
CA TRP A 96 -22.57 -1.33 -9.86
C TRP A 96 -21.93 -0.54 -11.00
N THR A 97 -22.69 0.32 -11.62
CA THR A 97 -22.20 1.18 -12.70
C THR A 97 -21.86 2.59 -12.22
N ASP A 98 -22.12 2.87 -10.96
CA ASP A 98 -22.10 4.19 -10.37
C ASP A 98 -21.74 4.13 -8.88
N PHE A 99 -20.63 3.44 -8.58
CA PHE A 99 -20.14 3.35 -7.21
C PHE A 99 -19.27 4.56 -6.90
N ASN A 100 -19.77 5.46 -6.06
CA ASN A 100 -19.17 6.74 -5.71
C ASN A 100 -18.61 6.75 -4.29
N GLY A 101 -17.53 7.52 -4.07
CA GLY A 101 -16.97 7.77 -2.75
C GLY A 101 -15.48 7.47 -2.61
N THR A 102 -14.89 7.93 -1.53
CA THR A 102 -13.54 7.50 -1.11
C THR A 102 -13.50 6.00 -0.83
N SER A 103 -14.66 5.39 -0.55
CA SER A 103 -14.81 3.92 -0.44
C SER A 103 -14.56 3.17 -1.74
N SER A 104 -14.74 3.82 -2.92
CA SER A 104 -14.36 3.24 -4.20
C SER A 104 -12.92 3.60 -4.61
N ALA A 105 -12.37 4.68 -4.09
CA ALA A 105 -10.97 5.06 -4.30
C ALA A 105 -9.98 4.19 -3.50
N CYS A 106 -10.27 3.95 -2.24
CA CYS A 106 -9.43 3.16 -1.32
C CYS A 106 -9.02 1.77 -1.88
N PRO A 107 -9.91 0.95 -2.45
CA PRO A 107 -9.53 -0.36 -2.99
C PRO A 107 -8.62 -0.29 -4.22
N HIS A 108 -8.53 0.82 -4.94
CA HIS A 108 -7.53 0.97 -6.00
C HIS A 108 -6.11 0.95 -5.41
N VAL A 109 -5.87 1.70 -4.34
CA VAL A 109 -4.57 1.71 -3.64
C VAL A 109 -4.28 0.35 -3.02
N ALA A 110 -5.27 -0.29 -2.42
CA ALA A 110 -5.13 -1.64 -1.87
C ALA A 110 -4.77 -2.68 -2.96
N GLY A 111 -5.37 -2.55 -4.15
CA GLY A 111 -5.04 -3.39 -5.29
C GLY A 111 -3.61 -3.18 -5.77
N ILE A 112 -3.14 -1.94 -5.83
CA ILE A 112 -1.75 -1.62 -6.21
C ILE A 112 -0.77 -2.20 -5.18
N ALA A 113 -1.02 -2.01 -3.88
CA ALA A 113 -0.20 -2.60 -2.81
C ALA A 113 -0.15 -4.14 -2.92
N GLY A 114 -1.28 -4.78 -3.24
CA GLY A 114 -1.34 -6.21 -3.51
C GLY A 114 -0.50 -6.65 -4.71
N LEU A 115 -0.50 -5.88 -5.79
CA LEU A 115 0.35 -6.14 -6.96
C LEU A 115 1.84 -5.94 -6.63
N MET A 116 2.19 -4.94 -5.82
CA MET A 116 3.57 -4.73 -5.35
C MET A 116 4.04 -5.92 -4.52
N LEU A 117 3.22 -6.41 -3.59
CA LEU A 117 3.50 -7.61 -2.79
C LEU A 117 3.55 -8.89 -3.64
N SER A 118 2.80 -8.96 -4.73
CA SER A 118 2.90 -10.08 -5.69
C SER A 118 4.24 -10.10 -6.41
N LYS A 119 4.84 -8.92 -6.68
CA LYS A 119 6.16 -8.80 -7.28
C LYS A 119 7.29 -9.04 -6.27
N ASN A 120 7.14 -8.50 -5.06
CA ASN A 120 8.06 -8.74 -3.95
C ASN A 120 7.26 -8.93 -2.65
N PRO A 121 7.05 -10.17 -2.19
CA PRO A 121 6.25 -10.47 -1.01
C PRO A 121 6.90 -10.03 0.33
N TYR A 122 8.13 -9.57 0.28
CA TYR A 122 8.90 -9.16 1.46
C TYR A 122 8.88 -7.65 1.74
N LEU A 123 8.15 -6.88 0.93
CA LEU A 123 8.02 -5.45 1.18
C LEU A 123 7.30 -5.22 2.52
N ASN A 124 7.91 -4.40 3.37
CA ASN A 124 7.24 -3.93 4.58
C ASN A 124 6.25 -2.78 4.27
N PRO A 125 5.31 -2.49 5.18
CA PRO A 125 4.29 -1.46 4.96
C PRO A 125 4.83 -0.06 4.65
N GLU A 126 5.93 0.33 5.29
CA GLU A 126 6.56 1.64 5.07
C GLU A 126 7.19 1.74 3.68
N THR A 127 7.87 0.68 3.25
CA THR A 127 8.42 0.61 1.88
C THR A 127 7.31 0.69 0.83
N ILE A 128 6.18 0.03 1.05
CA ILE A 128 5.03 0.11 0.13
C ILE A 128 4.50 1.54 0.06
N ARG A 129 4.32 2.21 1.20
CA ARG A 129 3.90 3.63 1.25
C ARG A 129 4.86 4.51 0.47
N GLU A 130 6.17 4.34 0.68
CA GLU A 130 7.21 5.13 0.01
C GLU A 130 7.24 4.89 -1.51
N LEU A 131 7.14 3.64 -1.96
CA LEU A 131 7.08 3.32 -3.39
C LEU A 131 5.81 3.83 -4.06
N LEU A 132 4.67 3.82 -3.36
CA LEU A 132 3.43 4.45 -3.82
C LEU A 132 3.62 5.96 -3.97
N ARG A 133 4.31 6.61 -3.02
CA ARG A 133 4.61 8.05 -3.04
C ARG A 133 5.50 8.41 -4.23
N GLN A 134 6.59 7.66 -4.43
CA GLN A 134 7.53 7.90 -5.53
C GLN A 134 6.90 7.65 -6.90
N GLY A 135 5.97 6.71 -6.99
CA GLY A 135 5.29 6.37 -8.23
C GLY A 135 4.01 7.17 -8.51
N ALA A 136 3.55 8.02 -7.59
CA ALA A 136 2.34 8.81 -7.78
C ALA A 136 2.53 9.89 -8.86
N ASP A 137 1.47 10.16 -9.62
CA ASP A 137 1.42 11.31 -10.53
C ASP A 137 1.06 12.54 -9.70
N ASP A 138 1.97 13.50 -9.60
CA ASP A 138 1.74 14.77 -8.93
C ASP A 138 0.63 15.55 -9.67
N ILE A 139 -0.44 15.83 -8.96
CA ILE A 139 -1.60 16.59 -9.45
C ILE A 139 -1.99 17.62 -8.40
N GLY A 140 -2.54 18.75 -8.82
CA GLY A 140 -2.83 19.85 -7.92
C GLY A 140 -1.65 20.81 -7.82
N ASP A 141 -1.32 21.24 -6.61
CA ASP A 141 -0.13 22.07 -6.35
C ASP A 141 1.13 21.19 -6.34
N LEU A 142 2.26 21.74 -6.79
CA LEU A 142 3.49 20.96 -6.94
C LEU A 142 4.00 20.38 -5.60
N GLY A 143 4.20 19.08 -5.56
CA GLY A 143 4.62 18.33 -4.40
C GLY A 143 3.43 17.92 -3.54
N TYR A 144 3.65 17.74 -2.24
CA TYR A 144 2.56 17.42 -1.33
C TYR A 144 1.60 18.61 -1.15
N ASP A 145 0.31 18.36 -1.32
CA ASP A 145 -0.75 19.32 -1.01
C ASP A 145 -1.91 18.67 -0.22
N ILE A 146 -2.68 19.48 0.50
CA ILE A 146 -3.77 18.99 1.37
C ILE A 146 -5.01 18.49 0.61
N GLU A 147 -5.13 18.75 -0.68
CA GLU A 147 -6.26 18.36 -1.52
C GLU A 147 -6.05 16.96 -2.11
N THR A 148 -4.80 16.66 -2.54
CA THR A 148 -4.46 15.45 -3.28
C THR A 148 -3.38 14.58 -2.62
N GLY A 149 -2.79 15.04 -1.52
CA GLY A 149 -1.67 14.37 -0.87
C GLY A 149 -0.42 14.40 -1.73
N TYR A 150 0.20 13.25 -1.97
CA TYR A 150 1.31 13.08 -2.91
C TYR A 150 0.84 12.92 -4.37
N GLY A 151 -0.47 13.05 -4.63
CA GLY A 151 -1.05 13.00 -5.94
C GLY A 151 -1.88 11.75 -6.22
N LYS A 152 -2.11 11.50 -7.50
CA LYS A 152 -2.89 10.36 -8.00
C LYS A 152 -2.01 9.11 -8.02
N VAL A 153 -2.49 8.02 -7.41
CA VAL A 153 -1.78 6.73 -7.48
C VAL A 153 -1.59 6.27 -8.92
N ASN A 154 -0.39 5.79 -9.25
CA ASN A 154 -0.05 5.24 -10.54
C ASN A 154 0.50 3.82 -10.38
N ALA A 155 -0.33 2.83 -10.73
CA ALA A 155 0.00 1.42 -10.57
C ALA A 155 1.24 1.01 -11.35
N TYR A 156 1.39 1.53 -12.57
CA TYR A 156 2.52 1.18 -13.44
C TYR A 156 3.84 1.66 -12.86
N GLU A 157 3.93 2.95 -12.53
CA GLU A 157 5.16 3.53 -11.97
C GLU A 157 5.49 2.92 -10.60
N SER A 158 4.49 2.77 -9.71
CA SER A 158 4.72 2.15 -8.40
C SER A 158 5.24 0.71 -8.51
N ILE A 159 4.71 -0.10 -9.45
CA ILE A 159 5.16 -1.48 -9.64
C ILE A 159 6.56 -1.53 -10.28
N LEU A 160 6.89 -0.61 -11.17
CA LEU A 160 8.25 -0.53 -11.74
C LEU A 160 9.31 -0.29 -10.69
N LEU A 161 9.01 0.55 -9.69
CA LEU A 161 9.92 0.87 -8.58
C LEU A 161 10.14 -0.30 -7.61
N VAL A 162 9.24 -1.29 -7.57
CA VAL A 162 9.40 -2.44 -6.67
C VAL A 162 10.67 -3.22 -7.02
N PRO A 163 11.64 -3.36 -6.10
CA PRO A 163 12.83 -4.15 -6.35
C PRO A 163 12.47 -5.64 -6.48
N SER A 164 13.19 -6.33 -7.34
CA SER A 164 13.07 -7.80 -7.37
C SER A 164 13.69 -8.40 -6.09
N PRO A 165 13.08 -9.43 -5.50
CA PRO A 165 13.72 -10.14 -4.40
C PRO A 165 15.09 -10.64 -4.82
N VAL A 166 16.10 -10.45 -3.99
CA VAL A 166 17.45 -10.94 -4.20
C VAL A 166 17.56 -12.31 -3.53
N SER A 167 17.87 -13.35 -4.31
CA SER A 167 18.10 -14.68 -3.75
C SER A 167 19.27 -14.65 -2.78
N GLY A 168 19.05 -15.10 -1.56
CA GLY A 168 20.04 -15.07 -0.48
C GLY A 168 19.98 -13.84 0.43
N ASP A 169 19.22 -12.82 0.09
CA ASP A 169 18.90 -11.72 1.00
C ASP A 169 17.71 -12.13 1.88
N ILE A 170 18.01 -12.75 3.00
CA ILE A 170 16.99 -13.33 3.89
C ILE A 170 16.38 -12.26 4.80
N ASN A 171 17.20 -11.30 5.25
CA ASN A 171 16.75 -10.21 6.12
C ASN A 171 16.18 -9.01 5.35
N LEU A 172 16.29 -9.04 4.01
CA LEU A 172 15.73 -8.02 3.10
C LEU A 172 16.33 -6.62 3.30
N ASP A 173 17.61 -6.56 3.69
CA ASP A 173 18.32 -5.28 3.82
C ASP A 173 18.95 -4.80 2.50
N GLY A 174 18.78 -5.56 1.42
CA GLY A 174 19.30 -5.30 0.08
C GLY A 174 20.73 -5.81 -0.15
N THR A 175 21.33 -6.50 0.84
CA THR A 175 22.68 -7.01 0.75
C THR A 175 22.75 -8.49 1.18
N VAL A 176 23.37 -9.32 0.36
CA VAL A 176 23.61 -10.72 0.71
C VAL A 176 24.89 -10.83 1.50
N ASN A 177 24.79 -11.15 2.79
CA ASN A 177 25.95 -11.18 3.70
C ASN A 177 25.80 -12.25 4.80
N ILE A 178 26.73 -12.26 5.77
CA ILE A 178 26.74 -13.27 6.84
C ILE A 178 25.49 -13.25 7.74
N SER A 179 24.80 -12.10 7.85
CA SER A 179 23.57 -12.01 8.64
C SER A 179 22.46 -12.88 8.06
N ASP A 180 22.40 -12.99 6.72
CA ASP A 180 21.44 -13.85 6.02
C ASP A 180 21.69 -15.32 6.29
N VAL A 181 22.97 -15.72 6.35
CA VAL A 181 23.35 -17.09 6.70
C VAL A 181 22.86 -17.44 8.10
N VAL A 182 23.03 -16.53 9.06
CA VAL A 182 22.58 -16.76 10.45
C VAL A 182 21.07 -16.93 10.51
N ILE A 183 20.32 -16.07 9.83
CA ILE A 183 18.86 -16.17 9.80
C ILE A 183 18.41 -17.45 9.08
N LEU A 184 19.02 -17.81 7.95
CA LEU A 184 18.68 -19.04 7.25
C LEU A 184 18.92 -20.29 8.11
N VAL A 185 20.00 -20.31 8.90
CA VAL A 185 20.26 -21.38 9.87
C VAL A 185 19.16 -21.47 10.92
N ASP A 186 18.76 -20.34 11.51
CA ASP A 186 17.68 -20.30 12.49
C ASP A 186 16.36 -20.79 11.90
N GLU A 187 16.01 -20.37 10.69
CA GLU A 187 14.80 -20.80 10.00
C GLU A 187 14.79 -22.29 9.70
N ILE A 188 15.91 -22.85 9.29
CA ILE A 188 16.05 -24.31 9.05
C ILE A 188 15.91 -25.10 10.36
N LEU A 189 16.46 -24.58 11.46
CA LEU A 189 16.38 -25.23 12.77
C LEU A 189 14.98 -25.21 13.38
N PHE A 190 14.21 -24.14 13.13
CA PHE A 190 12.86 -23.95 13.69
C PHE A 190 11.73 -24.29 12.73
N GLY A 191 12.05 -24.71 11.49
CA GLY A 191 11.10 -25.29 10.54
C GLY A 191 10.27 -24.31 9.74
N SER A 192 10.73 -23.08 9.53
CA SER A 192 10.09 -22.13 8.63
C SER A 192 10.66 -22.26 7.21
N TYR A 193 9.82 -22.01 6.19
CA TYR A 193 10.27 -21.94 4.80
C TYR A 193 10.33 -20.48 4.35
N ILE A 194 11.48 -20.06 3.82
CA ILE A 194 11.67 -18.74 3.25
C ILE A 194 12.10 -18.89 1.77
N THR A 195 11.34 -18.30 0.86
CA THR A 195 11.59 -18.41 -0.58
C THR A 195 12.95 -17.85 -1.00
N THR A 196 13.41 -16.75 -0.37
CA THR A 196 14.75 -16.18 -0.62
C THR A 196 15.87 -17.05 -0.08
N GLY A 197 15.56 -17.97 0.83
CA GLY A 197 16.48 -18.95 1.43
C GLY A 197 16.63 -20.24 0.63
N ASP A 198 15.72 -20.51 -0.29
CA ASP A 198 15.81 -21.65 -1.23
C ASP A 198 16.68 -21.24 -2.43
N ILE A 199 17.99 -21.31 -2.23
CA ILE A 199 18.98 -20.80 -3.19
C ILE A 199 19.08 -21.69 -4.44
N ASN A 200 18.86 -23.01 -4.25
CA ASN A 200 18.91 -24.00 -5.33
C ASN A 200 17.54 -24.22 -6.00
N ALA A 201 16.48 -23.59 -5.49
CA ALA A 201 15.10 -23.69 -5.97
C ALA A 201 14.54 -25.12 -5.98
N ASP A 202 14.92 -25.95 -4.98
CA ASP A 202 14.40 -27.32 -4.85
C ASP A 202 13.11 -27.41 -3.98
N GLY A 203 12.66 -26.29 -3.43
CA GLY A 203 11.46 -26.16 -2.60
C GLY A 203 11.69 -26.46 -1.11
N ILE A 204 12.95 -26.58 -0.67
CA ILE A 204 13.30 -26.95 0.70
C ILE A 204 14.48 -26.11 1.19
N ASN A 205 14.32 -25.35 2.25
CA ASN A 205 15.44 -24.70 2.92
C ASN A 205 16.23 -25.73 3.73
N ASN A 206 17.47 -25.96 3.36
CA ASN A 206 18.35 -26.95 4.00
C ASN A 206 19.82 -26.53 3.95
N ILE A 207 20.71 -27.42 4.42
CA ILE A 207 22.15 -27.13 4.48
C ILE A 207 22.79 -26.86 3.10
N SER A 208 22.20 -27.36 2.01
CA SER A 208 22.71 -27.10 0.67
C SER A 208 22.55 -25.62 0.30
N ASP A 209 21.46 -24.99 0.73
CA ASP A 209 21.21 -23.56 0.52
C ASP A 209 22.18 -22.70 1.33
N ILE A 210 22.45 -23.09 2.57
CA ILE A 210 23.49 -22.43 3.39
C ILE A 210 24.84 -22.45 2.68
N MET A 211 25.24 -23.60 2.13
CA MET A 211 26.50 -23.72 1.43
C MET A 211 26.55 -22.86 0.16
N LEU A 212 25.45 -22.80 -0.59
CA LEU A 212 25.36 -21.96 -1.78
C LEU A 212 25.37 -20.48 -1.40
N LEU A 213 24.64 -20.09 -0.34
CA LEU A 213 24.62 -18.73 0.17
C LEU A 213 26.03 -18.26 0.59
N ILE A 214 26.76 -19.10 1.32
CA ILE A 214 28.17 -18.82 1.68
C ILE A 214 29.05 -18.66 0.42
N GLN A 215 28.84 -19.44 -0.62
CA GLN A 215 29.57 -19.28 -1.88
C GLN A 215 29.27 -17.94 -2.55
N ILE A 216 28.01 -17.48 -2.55
CA ILE A 216 27.61 -16.16 -3.08
C ILE A 216 28.33 -15.03 -2.33
N ILE A 217 28.45 -15.14 -0.99
CA ILE A 217 29.08 -14.12 -0.15
C ILE A 217 30.60 -14.05 -0.34
N LEU A 218 31.23 -15.15 -0.70
CA LEU A 218 32.70 -15.25 -0.82
C LEU A 218 33.26 -14.86 -2.21
N ILE A 219 32.39 -14.57 -3.18
CA ILE A 219 32.75 -14.10 -4.53
C ILE A 219 32.79 -12.58 -4.58
#